data_fb240b04bca734a45fe86c003b51c861
#
_entry.id   fb240b04bca734a45fe86c003b51c861
#
_cell.length_a   1.000
_cell.length_b   1.000
_cell.length_c   1.000
_cell.angle_alpha   90.00
_cell.angle_beta   90.00
_cell.angle_gamma   90.00
#
_symmetry.space_group_name_H-M   'P 1'
#
loop_
_entity.id
_entity.type
_entity.pdbx_description
1 polymer ?
#
loop_
_entity_poly.entity_id
_entity_poly.type
_entity_poly.pdbx_seq_one_letter_code
_entity_poly.pdbx_strand_id
1 'polypeptide(L)'
;LTAVTAADLTTVMAINRRTLLGRVAVVGTGIAAGGMLAPDAARAAFWKKRLTGADLDTNRRWQIAGTDLGIPYVLENGSIGYLLGDTFNTPWPEGPPLPNDWRSPVMLRSHAHPGAADGVVFDNAAGVLGDGRAPELMHNGHRGIGIDGLWEVTVIPNDGISFPETGRQVISYMSIEYWTPPGQPGARWRSRYAGLAFSDNGNDFTRTSLTWWNDSTNTDPFQMWTMQRDGDWVYVFSVRPGRQDGPMMLRRVFWDRMFYPESYEGWGWNGSTWGWGRPCTPILTGSFGEPSVRRLADGTWVMSYLNCVTGCVVTRTAGGPDQAWTAEKVQITPWQEPGLYGGFIHPWSSRQVNDLHLMVSTWTTTPDNRSTAYHVSQFVGTA
;
A
#
# COMPACT_ATOMS: atom_id res chain seq x y z
N LEU A 1 -41.27 -42.55 25.59
CA LEU A 1 -42.61 -42.02 25.71
C LEU A 1 -42.57 -40.51 25.61
N THR A 2 -43.28 -40.02 24.62
CA THR A 2 -43.90 -38.77 24.26
C THR A 2 -43.04 -37.75 23.56
N ALA A 3 -43.27 -37.70 22.25
CA ALA A 3 -42.95 -36.63 21.33
C ALA A 3 -43.72 -35.35 21.71
N VAL A 4 -43.07 -34.18 21.49
CA VAL A 4 -43.77 -32.90 21.28
C VAL A 4 -43.15 -32.27 20.05
N THR A 5 -44.03 -31.96 19.12
CA THR A 5 -43.87 -31.47 17.77
C THR A 5 -43.45 -30.00 17.75
N ALA A 6 -42.73 -29.67 16.65
CA ALA A 6 -42.44 -28.32 16.22
C ALA A 6 -43.71 -27.60 15.74
N ALA A 7 -43.88 -26.34 16.11
CA ALA A 7 -44.59 -25.34 15.32
C ALA A 7 -44.32 -23.91 15.82
N ASP A 8 -44.01 -23.04 14.85
CA ASP A 8 -44.21 -21.59 14.81
C ASP A 8 -43.44 -20.66 15.78
N LEU A 9 -42.54 -19.92 15.15
CA LEU A 9 -42.49 -18.45 15.27
C LEU A 9 -41.59 -17.85 14.19
N THR A 10 -42.17 -17.69 13.01
CA THR A 10 -41.70 -16.76 11.99
C THR A 10 -42.24 -15.38 12.35
N THR A 11 -41.37 -14.46 12.78
CA THR A 11 -41.70 -13.04 12.77
C THR A 11 -40.54 -12.29 12.14
N VAL A 12 -40.72 -11.99 10.84
CA VAL A 12 -39.91 -11.11 10.00
C VAL A 12 -40.08 -9.68 10.53
N MET A 13 -39.01 -9.05 11.02
CA MET A 13 -38.96 -7.60 11.16
C MET A 13 -38.18 -7.05 9.98
N ALA A 14 -38.92 -6.62 8.95
CA ALA A 14 -38.42 -5.75 7.90
C ALA A 14 -38.26 -4.33 8.47
N ILE A 15 -37.03 -3.85 8.65
CA ILE A 15 -36.76 -2.44 8.95
C ILE A 15 -36.69 -1.67 7.65
N ASN A 16 -37.69 -0.87 7.41
CA ASN A 16 -37.89 -0.02 6.26
C ASN A 16 -36.99 1.23 6.37
N ARG A 17 -36.01 1.36 5.47
CA ARG A 17 -35.14 2.55 5.34
C ARG A 17 -35.86 3.66 4.57
N ARG A 18 -36.79 4.36 5.18
CA ARG A 18 -37.29 5.69 4.72
C ARG A 18 -37.90 6.41 5.91
N THR A 19 -37.31 7.56 6.22
CA THR A 19 -37.79 8.68 7.01
C THR A 19 -36.85 9.05 8.16
N LEU A 20 -35.92 9.96 7.90
CA LEU A 20 -35.48 10.98 8.86
C LEU A 20 -34.95 12.21 8.09
N LEU A 21 -35.90 13.00 7.56
CA LEU A 21 -35.70 14.41 7.23
C LEU A 21 -36.42 15.21 8.31
N GLY A 22 -35.72 15.50 9.39
CA GLY A 22 -36.14 16.44 10.44
C GLY A 22 -35.68 17.86 10.07
N ARG A 23 -36.64 18.75 9.87
CA ARG A 23 -36.46 20.19 9.68
C ARG A 23 -35.82 20.82 10.91
N VAL A 24 -34.70 21.52 10.75
CA VAL A 24 -34.19 22.48 11.74
C VAL A 24 -34.56 23.88 11.26
N ALA A 25 -35.36 24.56 12.08
CA ALA A 25 -35.74 25.93 11.89
C ALA A 25 -34.55 26.86 12.16
N VAL A 26 -34.27 27.75 11.24
CA VAL A 26 -33.28 28.84 11.38
C VAL A 26 -33.94 29.97 12.16
N VAL A 27 -33.45 30.28 13.36
CA VAL A 27 -33.66 31.54 14.05
C VAL A 27 -32.47 32.43 13.78
N GLY A 28 -32.68 33.46 13.00
CA GLY A 28 -31.67 34.47 12.70
C GLY A 28 -31.47 35.44 13.86
N THR A 29 -30.24 35.63 14.29
CA THR A 29 -29.78 36.87 14.93
C THR A 29 -28.48 37.28 14.28
N GLY A 30 -28.49 38.43 13.64
CA GLY A 30 -27.34 39.02 12.98
C GLY A 30 -26.26 39.41 13.99
N ILE A 31 -25.03 39.06 13.69
CA ILE A 31 -23.82 39.67 14.27
C ILE A 31 -22.83 39.94 13.13
N ALA A 32 -22.22 41.11 13.27
CA ALA A 32 -21.36 41.80 12.33
C ALA A 32 -20.25 41.00 11.70
N ALA A 33 -19.94 41.32 10.42
CA ALA A 33 -18.83 40.83 9.65
C ALA A 33 -17.47 41.20 10.29
N GLY A 34 -16.90 40.25 11.02
CA GLY A 34 -15.45 40.15 11.25
C GLY A 34 -14.95 39.06 10.32
N GLY A 35 -14.19 39.40 9.29
CA GLY A 35 -13.59 38.44 8.38
C GLY A 35 -12.63 37.48 9.12
N MET A 36 -13.14 36.41 9.66
CA MET A 36 -12.31 35.23 9.94
C MET A 36 -12.05 34.59 8.59
N LEU A 37 -10.81 34.70 8.10
CA LEU A 37 -10.27 33.81 7.10
C LEU A 37 -10.54 32.39 7.62
N ALA A 38 -11.44 31.66 6.97
CA ALA A 38 -11.59 30.24 7.20
C ALA A 38 -10.21 29.62 7.07
N PRO A 39 -9.75 28.77 8.03
CA PRO A 39 -8.52 28.04 7.83
C PRO A 39 -8.66 27.32 6.50
N ASP A 40 -7.60 27.43 5.66
CA ASP A 40 -7.54 26.75 4.37
C ASP A 40 -8.06 25.32 4.56
N ALA A 41 -9.26 25.06 4.04
CA ALA A 41 -9.78 23.70 3.97
C ALA A 41 -8.76 22.95 3.11
N ALA A 42 -7.94 22.14 3.76
CA ALA A 42 -6.89 21.36 3.10
C ALA A 42 -7.54 20.67 1.90
N ARG A 43 -7.21 21.13 0.69
CA ARG A 43 -7.80 20.59 -0.52
C ARG A 43 -7.45 19.10 -0.57
N ALA A 44 -8.49 18.26 -0.64
CA ALA A 44 -8.33 16.84 -0.92
C ALA A 44 -7.54 16.67 -2.22
N ALA A 45 -6.78 15.58 -2.32
CA ALA A 45 -6.09 15.25 -3.56
C ALA A 45 -7.12 15.07 -4.70
N PHE A 46 -6.72 15.43 -5.90
CA PHE A 46 -7.54 15.26 -7.09
C PHE A 46 -6.95 14.16 -7.98
N TRP A 47 -7.82 13.47 -8.68
CA TRP A 47 -7.45 12.48 -9.69
C TRP A 47 -6.74 13.16 -10.87
N LYS A 48 -5.59 12.65 -11.28
CA LYS A 48 -4.84 13.15 -12.44
C LYS A 48 -5.06 12.27 -13.66
N LYS A 49 -4.81 10.97 -13.53
CA LYS A 49 -5.02 10.01 -14.61
C LYS A 49 -4.97 8.55 -14.10
N ARG A 50 -5.56 7.65 -14.87
CA ARG A 50 -5.33 6.21 -14.72
C ARG A 50 -4.01 5.84 -15.38
N LEU A 51 -3.19 5.02 -14.67
CA LEU A 51 -1.86 4.62 -15.11
C LEU A 51 -1.85 3.26 -15.79
N THR A 52 -2.70 2.32 -15.35
CA THR A 52 -2.75 0.94 -15.86
C THR A 52 -4.17 0.57 -16.29
N GLY A 53 -4.30 -0.34 -17.24
CA GLY A 53 -5.63 -0.79 -17.71
C GLY A 53 -5.58 -1.48 -19.07
N ALA A 54 -6.64 -2.23 -19.37
CA ALA A 54 -6.79 -3.02 -20.58
C ALA A 54 -6.76 -2.19 -21.89
N ASP A 55 -7.21 -0.95 -21.80
CA ASP A 55 -7.26 0.03 -22.91
C ASP A 55 -6.02 0.91 -23.01
N LEU A 56 -5.05 0.77 -22.09
CA LEU A 56 -3.84 1.59 -22.01
C LEU A 56 -2.60 0.89 -22.59
N ASP A 57 -1.52 1.66 -22.73
CA ASP A 57 -0.23 1.17 -23.22
C ASP A 57 0.35 0.07 -22.36
N THR A 58 0.04 0.03 -21.08
CA THR A 58 0.48 -1.03 -20.17
C THR A 58 0.02 -2.41 -20.63
N ASN A 59 -1.21 -2.50 -21.15
CA ASN A 59 -1.68 -3.75 -21.75
C ASN A 59 -1.09 -3.98 -23.15
N ARG A 60 -1.11 -2.97 -24.00
CA ARG A 60 -0.62 -3.10 -25.39
C ARG A 60 0.86 -3.47 -25.46
N ARG A 61 1.69 -2.93 -24.56
CA ARG A 61 3.14 -3.11 -24.58
C ARG A 61 3.62 -4.27 -23.73
N TRP A 62 2.97 -4.51 -22.58
CA TRP A 62 3.48 -5.44 -21.55
C TRP A 62 2.47 -6.43 -21.01
N GLN A 63 1.28 -6.51 -21.64
CA GLN A 63 0.20 -7.41 -21.24
C GLN A 63 -0.24 -7.20 -19.78
N ILE A 64 -0.35 -5.93 -19.35
CA ILE A 64 -0.81 -5.53 -18.03
C ILE A 64 -2.17 -4.84 -18.20
N ALA A 65 -3.25 -5.64 -18.12
CA ALA A 65 -4.62 -5.17 -18.26
C ALA A 65 -5.30 -4.90 -16.92
N GLY A 66 -5.01 -5.71 -15.91
CA GLY A 66 -5.46 -5.55 -14.53
C GLY A 66 -4.29 -5.68 -13.57
N THR A 67 -4.16 -4.75 -12.61
CA THR A 67 -3.07 -4.77 -11.61
C THR A 67 -3.35 -3.79 -10.48
N ASP A 68 -2.55 -3.88 -9.41
CA ASP A 68 -2.63 -2.98 -8.27
C ASP A 68 -1.26 -2.49 -7.78
N LEU A 69 -1.26 -1.82 -6.64
CA LEU A 69 -0.16 -1.21 -5.91
C LEU A 69 0.48 -0.04 -6.67
N GLY A 70 1.49 -0.29 -7.52
CA GLY A 70 2.21 0.78 -8.21
C GLY A 70 3.15 1.53 -7.24
N ILE A 71 3.85 0.80 -6.38
CA ILE A 71 4.74 1.35 -5.34
C ILE A 71 5.99 1.96 -6.00
N PRO A 72 6.17 3.30 -5.97
CA PRO A 72 7.29 3.93 -6.63
C PRO A 72 8.52 4.00 -5.73
N TYR A 73 9.70 3.65 -6.27
CA TYR A 73 10.98 3.84 -5.61
C TYR A 73 12.05 4.27 -6.61
N VAL A 74 13.08 4.99 -6.13
CA VAL A 74 14.19 5.43 -6.96
C VAL A 74 15.09 4.25 -7.30
N LEU A 75 15.41 4.07 -8.58
CA LEU A 75 16.35 3.07 -9.07
C LEU A 75 17.79 3.61 -8.99
N GLU A 76 18.78 2.74 -9.12
CA GLU A 76 20.21 3.08 -9.04
C GLU A 76 20.65 4.10 -10.12
N ASN A 77 19.94 4.14 -11.24
CA ASN A 77 20.18 5.07 -12.34
C ASN A 77 19.39 6.39 -12.21
N GLY A 78 18.67 6.58 -11.10
CA GLY A 78 17.86 7.76 -10.81
C GLY A 78 16.46 7.76 -11.45
N SER A 79 16.10 6.79 -12.29
CA SER A 79 14.71 6.62 -12.75
C SER A 79 13.83 6.02 -11.64
N ILE A 80 12.54 5.88 -11.89
CA ILE A 80 11.59 5.32 -10.91
C ILE A 80 11.12 3.95 -11.37
N GLY A 81 11.25 2.95 -10.47
CA GLY A 81 10.58 1.67 -10.55
C GLY A 81 9.22 1.73 -9.85
N TYR A 82 8.21 1.11 -10.45
CA TYR A 82 6.87 0.98 -9.89
C TYR A 82 6.55 -0.50 -9.71
N LEU A 83 6.52 -0.96 -8.48
CA LEU A 83 6.18 -2.35 -8.15
C LEU A 83 4.67 -2.53 -8.19
N LEU A 84 4.24 -3.45 -9.02
CA LEU A 84 2.85 -3.89 -9.13
C LEU A 84 2.68 -5.19 -8.34
N GLY A 85 1.53 -5.37 -7.72
CA GLY A 85 1.14 -6.62 -7.07
C GLY A 85 0.58 -7.64 -8.06
N ASP A 86 -0.56 -8.23 -7.72
CA ASP A 86 -1.23 -9.20 -8.60
C ASP A 86 -1.55 -8.55 -9.95
N THR A 87 -1.03 -9.13 -11.03
CA THR A 87 -1.04 -8.56 -12.38
C THR A 87 -1.52 -9.59 -13.39
N PHE A 88 -2.40 -9.16 -14.32
CA PHE A 88 -3.07 -10.03 -15.29
C PHE A 88 -3.07 -9.39 -16.68
N ASN A 89 -3.09 -10.22 -17.74
CA ASN A 89 -3.26 -9.78 -19.12
C ASN A 89 -4.73 -9.52 -19.50
N THR A 90 -5.64 -9.72 -18.57
CA THR A 90 -7.07 -9.39 -18.69
C THR A 90 -7.46 -8.44 -17.55
N PRO A 91 -8.50 -7.61 -17.69
CA PRO A 91 -9.14 -7.01 -16.52
C PRO A 91 -9.47 -8.15 -15.56
N TRP A 92 -9.33 -7.90 -14.24
CA TRP A 92 -9.47 -8.94 -13.22
C TRP A 92 -10.59 -9.93 -13.59
N PRO A 93 -10.28 -11.23 -13.62
CA PRO A 93 -11.27 -12.20 -14.07
C PRO A 93 -12.36 -12.42 -13.05
N GLU A 94 -13.45 -12.85 -13.57
CA GLU A 94 -14.62 -13.27 -12.84
C GLU A 94 -14.39 -14.61 -12.15
N GLY A 95 -14.00 -14.57 -10.86
CA GLY A 95 -13.88 -15.78 -10.04
C GLY A 95 -12.75 -16.76 -10.41
N PRO A 96 -12.62 -17.88 -9.68
CA PRO A 96 -11.72 -18.96 -10.05
C PRO A 96 -12.24 -19.76 -11.27
N PRO A 97 -11.34 -20.29 -12.17
CA PRO A 97 -9.90 -20.24 -12.00
C PRO A 97 -9.32 -18.88 -12.35
N LEU A 98 -8.30 -18.45 -11.57
CA LEU A 98 -7.51 -17.27 -11.92
C LEU A 98 -6.90 -17.45 -13.31
N PRO A 99 -6.70 -16.34 -14.08
CA PRO A 99 -6.08 -16.46 -15.40
C PRO A 99 -4.73 -17.16 -15.31
N ASN A 100 -4.38 -17.89 -16.35
CA ASN A 100 -3.06 -18.54 -16.48
C ASN A 100 -1.89 -17.54 -16.51
N ASP A 101 -2.18 -16.24 -16.60
CA ASP A 101 -1.21 -15.14 -16.67
C ASP A 101 -1.09 -14.33 -15.35
N TRP A 102 -1.41 -14.93 -14.23
CA TRP A 102 -1.19 -14.28 -12.92
C TRP A 102 0.30 -14.16 -12.61
N ARG A 103 0.75 -12.93 -12.37
CA ARG A 103 2.15 -12.56 -12.07
C ARG A 103 2.18 -11.63 -10.87
N SER A 104 3.12 -11.82 -9.93
CA SER A 104 3.37 -10.91 -8.81
C SER A 104 4.73 -11.20 -8.17
N PRO A 105 5.57 -10.17 -7.93
CA PRO A 105 5.41 -8.79 -8.37
C PRO A 105 5.86 -8.57 -9.84
N VAL A 106 5.34 -7.50 -10.44
CA VAL A 106 5.80 -6.98 -11.76
C VAL A 106 6.35 -5.57 -11.57
N MET A 107 7.28 -5.09 -12.41
CA MET A 107 7.79 -3.72 -12.31
C MET A 107 7.73 -3.00 -13.65
N LEU A 108 7.15 -1.79 -13.61
CA LEU A 108 7.25 -0.79 -14.67
C LEU A 108 8.28 0.27 -14.28
N ARG A 109 8.83 0.99 -15.29
CA ARG A 109 9.84 2.04 -15.06
C ARG A 109 9.47 3.32 -15.77
N SER A 110 9.88 4.46 -15.21
CA SER A 110 9.61 5.77 -15.77
C SER A 110 10.75 6.76 -15.46
N HIS A 111 11.05 7.61 -16.43
CA HIS A 111 11.85 8.83 -16.25
C HIS A 111 10.96 10.09 -16.18
N ALA A 112 9.65 9.95 -16.41
CA ALA A 112 8.72 11.06 -16.43
C ALA A 112 8.53 11.64 -15.03
N HIS A 113 8.67 12.98 -14.90
CA HIS A 113 8.34 13.66 -13.67
C HIS A 113 6.83 13.60 -13.41
N PRO A 114 6.36 13.20 -12.22
CA PRO A 114 4.94 13.00 -11.95
C PRO A 114 4.14 14.31 -12.03
N GLY A 115 4.81 15.46 -11.84
CA GLY A 115 4.24 16.80 -12.00
C GLY A 115 4.05 17.23 -13.45
N ALA A 116 4.65 16.58 -14.44
CA ALA A 116 4.48 16.91 -15.87
C ALA A 116 3.01 16.90 -16.29
N ALA A 117 2.69 17.56 -17.40
CA ALA A 117 1.30 17.67 -17.88
C ALA A 117 0.64 16.28 -18.01
N ASP A 118 1.35 15.33 -18.61
CA ASP A 118 0.89 13.96 -18.81
C ASP A 118 1.04 13.08 -17.56
N GLY A 119 1.59 13.61 -16.46
CA GLY A 119 1.88 12.83 -15.25
C GLY A 119 2.88 11.70 -15.50
N VAL A 120 2.75 10.61 -14.74
CA VAL A 120 3.58 9.42 -14.93
C VAL A 120 3.29 8.76 -16.28
N VAL A 121 4.35 8.50 -17.05
CA VAL A 121 4.33 7.74 -18.30
C VAL A 121 5.39 6.66 -18.21
N PHE A 122 5.02 5.41 -18.45
CA PHE A 122 5.95 4.29 -18.36
C PHE A 122 6.77 4.14 -19.64
N ASP A 123 8.07 4.03 -19.48
CA ASP A 123 9.04 3.89 -20.59
C ASP A 123 9.23 2.41 -20.97
N ASN A 124 9.37 1.56 -19.95
CA ASN A 124 9.61 0.13 -20.11
C ASN A 124 9.12 -0.66 -18.91
N ALA A 125 9.19 -2.00 -19.01
CA ALA A 125 9.00 -2.93 -17.91
C ALA A 125 10.29 -3.72 -17.64
N ALA A 126 10.46 -4.24 -16.44
CA ALA A 126 11.59 -5.09 -16.08
C ALA A 126 11.48 -6.45 -16.78
N GLY A 127 12.61 -6.98 -17.29
CA GLY A 127 12.74 -8.34 -17.77
C GLY A 127 11.83 -8.74 -18.93
N VAL A 128 11.35 -7.79 -19.76
CA VAL A 128 10.40 -8.04 -20.86
C VAL A 128 10.79 -9.25 -21.69
N LEU A 129 9.86 -10.18 -21.86
CA LEU A 129 10.04 -11.41 -22.63
C LEU A 129 9.92 -11.15 -24.14
N GLY A 130 10.30 -12.13 -24.96
CA GLY A 130 10.27 -12.03 -26.42
C GLY A 130 8.90 -11.81 -27.05
N ASP A 131 7.81 -12.13 -26.33
CA ASP A 131 6.42 -11.87 -26.71
C ASP A 131 5.90 -10.49 -26.24
N GLY A 132 6.78 -9.66 -25.66
CA GLY A 132 6.44 -8.34 -25.11
C GLY A 132 5.88 -8.37 -23.68
N ARG A 133 5.68 -9.51 -23.07
CA ARG A 133 5.11 -9.64 -21.73
C ARG A 133 6.12 -9.21 -20.65
N ALA A 134 5.68 -8.40 -19.68
CA ALA A 134 6.42 -8.16 -18.46
C ALA A 134 6.29 -9.39 -17.53
N PRO A 135 7.39 -10.08 -17.18
CA PRO A 135 7.34 -11.22 -16.27
C PRO A 135 7.18 -10.79 -14.83
N GLU A 136 6.90 -11.75 -13.96
CA GLU A 136 7.11 -11.55 -12.53
C GLU A 136 8.61 -11.47 -12.22
N LEU A 137 8.94 -10.69 -11.18
CA LEU A 137 10.33 -10.37 -10.83
C LEU A 137 11.03 -11.47 -10.05
N MET A 138 10.29 -12.33 -9.38
CA MET A 138 10.83 -13.38 -8.51
C MET A 138 9.90 -14.58 -8.45
N HIS A 139 10.43 -15.72 -8.01
CA HIS A 139 9.62 -16.91 -7.78
C HIS A 139 8.41 -16.63 -6.89
N ASN A 140 7.25 -17.13 -7.31
CA ASN A 140 5.96 -17.02 -6.62
C ASN A 140 5.26 -18.38 -6.67
N GLY A 141 4.71 -18.83 -5.56
CA GLY A 141 4.06 -20.14 -5.45
C GLY A 141 2.74 -20.27 -6.23
N HIS A 142 2.03 -19.18 -6.48
CA HIS A 142 0.75 -19.14 -7.22
C HIS A 142 -0.24 -20.23 -6.81
N ARG A 143 -0.61 -20.26 -5.53
CA ARG A 143 -1.42 -21.34 -4.91
C ARG A 143 -0.74 -22.72 -5.01
N GLY A 144 0.56 -22.73 -4.82
CA GLY A 144 1.41 -23.92 -4.82
C GLY A 144 2.49 -23.82 -3.76
N ILE A 145 3.66 -24.37 -4.08
CA ILE A 145 4.79 -24.42 -3.16
C ILE A 145 5.70 -23.22 -3.40
N GLY A 146 5.89 -22.42 -2.36
CA GLY A 146 6.84 -21.31 -2.33
C GLY A 146 8.30 -21.79 -2.25
N ILE A 147 9.22 -20.83 -2.24
CA ILE A 147 10.67 -21.11 -2.21
C ILE A 147 11.11 -21.82 -0.92
N ASP A 148 10.33 -21.68 0.16
CA ASP A 148 10.57 -22.31 1.46
C ASP A 148 10.02 -23.75 1.57
N GLY A 149 9.44 -24.26 0.48
CA GLY A 149 8.81 -25.57 0.44
C GLY A 149 7.42 -25.63 1.07
N LEU A 150 6.84 -24.49 1.44
CA LEU A 150 5.52 -24.40 2.07
C LEU A 150 4.50 -23.79 1.10
N TRP A 151 3.21 -23.92 1.43
CA TRP A 151 2.11 -23.36 0.64
C TRP A 151 2.19 -21.83 0.58
N GLU A 152 2.14 -21.28 -0.64
CA GLU A 152 2.15 -19.84 -0.91
C GLU A 152 1.07 -19.52 -1.95
N VAL A 153 0.17 -18.62 -1.59
CA VAL A 153 -0.88 -18.17 -2.53
C VAL A 153 -0.30 -17.22 -3.55
N THR A 154 0.48 -16.24 -3.07
CA THR A 154 1.15 -15.24 -3.90
C THR A 154 2.23 -14.52 -3.10
N VAL A 155 3.08 -13.79 -3.80
CA VAL A 155 4.06 -12.86 -3.24
C VAL A 155 3.61 -11.43 -3.53
N ILE A 156 3.45 -10.62 -2.50
CA ILE A 156 3.02 -9.22 -2.62
C ILE A 156 4.18 -8.30 -2.23
N PRO A 157 4.63 -7.38 -3.09
CA PRO A 157 5.66 -6.41 -2.75
C PRO A 157 5.13 -5.40 -1.74
N ASN A 158 5.99 -4.97 -0.82
CA ASN A 158 5.69 -3.94 0.17
C ASN A 158 6.34 -2.60 -0.18
N ASP A 159 7.63 -2.63 -0.56
CA ASP A 159 8.40 -1.45 -0.99
C ASP A 159 9.70 -1.87 -1.68
N GLY A 160 10.36 -0.91 -2.34
CA GLY A 160 11.64 -1.08 -2.98
C GLY A 160 12.64 0.01 -2.57
N ILE A 161 13.93 -0.34 -2.64
CA ILE A 161 15.05 0.58 -2.43
C ILE A 161 16.21 0.18 -3.33
N SER A 162 17.05 1.14 -3.75
CA SER A 162 18.26 0.86 -4.50
C SER A 162 19.49 1.45 -3.84
N PHE A 163 20.65 0.88 -4.17
CA PHE A 163 21.95 1.29 -3.68
C PHE A 163 22.85 1.60 -4.87
N PRO A 164 22.97 2.89 -5.27
CA PRO A 164 23.82 3.31 -6.38
C PRO A 164 25.28 2.87 -6.22
N GLU A 165 25.75 2.72 -4.97
CA GLU A 165 27.12 2.29 -4.65
C GLU A 165 27.45 0.88 -5.19
N THR A 166 26.44 0.03 -5.32
CA THR A 166 26.60 -1.36 -5.78
C THR A 166 25.77 -1.68 -7.03
N GLY A 167 24.89 -0.78 -7.45
CA GLY A 167 23.88 -1.05 -8.50
C GLY A 167 22.76 -2.00 -8.06
N ARG A 168 22.73 -2.38 -6.77
CA ARG A 168 21.76 -3.35 -6.24
C ARG A 168 20.41 -2.72 -5.93
N GLN A 169 19.35 -3.43 -6.29
CA GLN A 169 17.98 -3.13 -5.88
C GLN A 169 17.51 -4.17 -4.86
N VAL A 170 16.73 -3.74 -3.88
CA VAL A 170 16.15 -4.62 -2.85
C VAL A 170 14.65 -4.36 -2.76
N ILE A 171 13.86 -5.41 -2.76
CA ILE A 171 12.41 -5.38 -2.56
C ILE A 171 12.08 -6.07 -1.25
N SER A 172 11.30 -5.44 -0.39
CA SER A 172 10.60 -6.10 0.71
C SER A 172 9.26 -6.64 0.21
N TYR A 173 8.90 -7.84 0.65
CA TYR A 173 7.68 -8.52 0.21
C TYR A 173 7.03 -9.32 1.33
N MET A 174 5.76 -9.67 1.16
CA MET A 174 5.06 -10.68 1.98
C MET A 174 4.84 -11.95 1.17
N SER A 175 5.10 -13.11 1.78
CA SER A 175 4.58 -14.40 1.33
C SER A 175 3.17 -14.57 1.89
N ILE A 176 2.16 -14.65 1.03
CA ILE A 176 0.75 -14.73 1.43
C ILE A 176 0.35 -16.20 1.57
N GLU A 177 -0.15 -16.56 2.75
CA GLU A 177 -0.62 -17.92 3.06
C GLU A 177 -2.06 -18.13 2.59
N TYR A 178 -2.95 -17.15 2.81
CA TYR A 178 -4.31 -17.15 2.30
C TYR A 178 -4.94 -15.74 2.27
N TRP A 179 -5.94 -15.58 1.40
CA TRP A 179 -6.84 -14.42 1.37
C TRP A 179 -8.11 -14.75 2.13
N THR A 180 -8.53 -13.83 3.02
CA THR A 180 -9.83 -13.96 3.69
C THR A 180 -10.96 -13.72 2.67
N PRO A 181 -11.93 -14.62 2.57
CA PRO A 181 -13.05 -14.42 1.66
C PRO A 181 -13.78 -13.10 1.91
N PRO A 182 -14.30 -12.43 0.87
CA PRO A 182 -15.07 -11.21 1.01
C PRO A 182 -16.22 -11.37 2.01
N GLY A 183 -16.44 -10.35 2.85
CA GLY A 183 -17.51 -10.34 3.86
C GLY A 183 -17.19 -11.09 5.15
N GLN A 184 -16.10 -11.81 5.22
CA GLN A 184 -15.66 -12.43 6.47
C GLN A 184 -15.00 -11.40 7.39
N PRO A 185 -15.22 -11.46 8.72
CA PRO A 185 -14.58 -10.57 9.67
C PRO A 185 -13.09 -10.90 9.84
N GLY A 186 -12.34 -9.91 10.33
CA GLY A 186 -10.91 -10.05 10.64
C GLY A 186 -9.99 -9.53 9.54
N ALA A 187 -8.74 -9.98 9.57
CA ALA A 187 -7.71 -9.57 8.62
C ALA A 187 -8.06 -9.98 7.19
N ARG A 188 -7.75 -9.11 6.22
CA ARG A 188 -8.02 -9.37 4.80
C ARG A 188 -7.19 -10.50 4.21
N TRP A 189 -6.01 -10.73 4.79
CA TRP A 189 -5.13 -11.86 4.43
C TRP A 189 -4.26 -12.25 5.62
N ARG A 190 -3.67 -13.42 5.52
CA ARG A 190 -2.59 -13.87 6.38
C ARG A 190 -1.30 -13.92 5.57
N SER A 191 -0.26 -13.24 6.06
CA SER A 191 1.10 -13.48 5.59
C SER A 191 1.72 -14.62 6.37
N ARG A 192 2.58 -15.38 5.71
CA ARG A 192 3.45 -16.38 6.36
C ARG A 192 4.65 -15.67 6.97
N TYR A 193 5.28 -14.79 6.20
CA TYR A 193 6.41 -13.96 6.61
C TYR A 193 6.56 -12.74 5.70
N ALA A 194 7.32 -11.77 6.18
CA ALA A 194 7.95 -10.76 5.33
C ALA A 194 9.37 -11.20 4.99
N GLY A 195 9.85 -10.88 3.80
CA GLY A 195 11.18 -11.21 3.32
C GLY A 195 11.80 -10.11 2.48
N LEU A 196 13.07 -10.30 2.14
CA LEU A 196 13.80 -9.44 1.20
C LEU A 196 14.21 -10.24 -0.04
N ALA A 197 14.12 -9.59 -1.20
CA ALA A 197 14.67 -10.07 -2.45
C ALA A 197 15.60 -9.00 -3.02
N PHE A 198 16.64 -9.40 -3.76
CA PHE A 198 17.57 -8.46 -4.38
C PHE A 198 17.79 -8.77 -5.86
N SER A 199 18.20 -7.75 -6.60
CA SER A 199 18.62 -7.85 -7.98
C SER A 199 19.83 -6.96 -8.22
N ASP A 200 20.82 -7.45 -8.99
CA ASP A 200 21.99 -6.68 -9.45
C ASP A 200 21.83 -6.23 -10.90
N ASN A 201 20.72 -6.56 -11.57
CA ASN A 201 20.40 -6.16 -12.94
C ASN A 201 19.03 -5.48 -13.09
N GLY A 202 18.24 -5.44 -12.00
CA GLY A 202 16.93 -4.82 -11.94
C GLY A 202 15.81 -5.54 -12.71
N ASN A 203 16.05 -6.71 -13.30
CA ASN A 203 15.07 -7.43 -14.11
C ASN A 203 14.54 -8.71 -13.47
N ASP A 204 15.38 -9.38 -12.71
CA ASP A 204 15.06 -10.59 -11.96
C ASP A 204 15.59 -10.45 -10.53
N PHE A 205 14.80 -10.89 -9.57
CA PHE A 205 15.11 -10.77 -8.16
C PHE A 205 15.23 -12.14 -7.50
N THR A 206 16.28 -12.31 -6.70
CA THR A 206 16.48 -13.49 -5.89
C THR A 206 15.92 -13.27 -4.48
N ARG A 207 14.97 -14.10 -4.08
CA ARG A 207 14.48 -14.13 -2.69
C ARG A 207 15.56 -14.66 -1.78
N THR A 208 15.84 -13.95 -0.70
CA THR A 208 16.82 -14.39 0.31
C THR A 208 16.20 -15.36 1.30
N SER A 209 17.05 -16.05 2.07
CA SER A 209 16.58 -16.87 3.21
C SER A 209 16.21 -16.01 4.44
N LEU A 210 16.44 -14.71 4.40
CA LEU A 210 16.12 -13.81 5.48
C LEU A 210 14.61 -13.53 5.51
N THR A 211 13.96 -13.97 6.58
CA THR A 211 12.51 -13.89 6.76
C THR A 211 12.16 -13.41 8.15
N TRP A 212 11.12 -12.60 8.26
CA TRP A 212 10.45 -12.23 9.51
C TRP A 212 9.12 -12.97 9.58
N TRP A 213 9.12 -14.10 10.27
CA TRP A 213 7.96 -14.96 10.40
C TRP A 213 6.81 -14.28 11.11
N ASN A 214 5.62 -14.43 10.57
CA ASN A 214 4.41 -13.99 11.23
C ASN A 214 4.05 -14.92 12.38
N ASP A 215 3.36 -14.38 13.40
CA ASP A 215 2.88 -15.17 14.52
C ASP A 215 1.62 -15.98 14.15
N SER A 216 1.24 -16.93 15.03
CA SER A 216 0.08 -17.78 14.82
C SER A 216 -1.25 -17.02 14.81
N THR A 217 -1.30 -15.81 15.36
CA THR A 217 -2.49 -14.95 15.45
C THR A 217 -2.58 -13.94 14.31
N ASN A 218 -1.61 -13.91 13.41
CA ASN A 218 -1.51 -12.94 12.30
C ASN A 218 -1.35 -11.49 12.77
N THR A 219 -0.63 -11.28 13.88
CA THR A 219 -0.51 -9.97 14.53
C THR A 219 0.91 -9.43 14.64
N ASP A 220 1.90 -10.14 14.07
CA ASP A 220 3.27 -9.65 14.03
C ASP A 220 3.36 -8.32 13.26
N PRO A 221 3.90 -7.25 13.87
CA PRO A 221 3.91 -5.91 13.28
C PRO A 221 5.04 -5.70 12.26
N PHE A 222 5.84 -6.72 11.97
CA PHE A 222 6.97 -6.63 11.04
C PHE A 222 6.67 -7.26 9.68
N GLN A 223 5.41 -7.22 9.23
CA GLN A 223 4.99 -7.88 7.99
C GLN A 223 4.87 -6.92 6.80
N MET A 224 4.18 -5.80 6.93
CA MET A 224 4.04 -4.81 5.86
C MET A 224 5.05 -3.69 6.08
N TRP A 225 6.02 -3.58 5.17
CA TRP A 225 7.14 -2.65 5.31
C TRP A 225 7.02 -1.48 4.35
N THR A 226 7.58 -0.33 4.74
CA THR A 226 8.00 0.74 3.83
C THR A 226 9.40 1.19 4.24
N MET A 227 10.22 1.49 3.25
CA MET A 227 11.65 1.73 3.42
C MET A 227 12.06 3.09 2.87
N GLN A 228 12.82 3.84 3.64
CA GLN A 228 13.38 5.12 3.19
C GLN A 228 14.84 5.24 3.64
N ARG A 229 15.73 5.45 2.68
CA ARG A 229 17.13 5.75 2.99
C ARG A 229 17.32 7.24 3.30
N ASP A 230 18.09 7.51 4.33
CA ASP A 230 18.63 8.85 4.64
C ASP A 230 20.09 8.70 5.11
N GLY A 231 21.02 9.20 4.32
CA GLY A 231 22.45 8.98 4.51
C GLY A 231 22.80 7.47 4.45
N ASP A 232 23.47 7.00 5.49
CA ASP A 232 23.89 5.59 5.61
C ASP A 232 22.82 4.68 6.17
N TRP A 233 21.71 5.22 6.65
CA TRP A 233 20.65 4.45 7.28
C TRP A 233 19.46 4.21 6.36
N VAL A 234 18.96 3.00 6.38
CA VAL A 234 17.64 2.63 5.86
C VAL A 234 16.69 2.54 7.04
N TYR A 235 15.68 3.40 7.05
CA TYR A 235 14.59 3.41 8.03
C TYR A 235 13.46 2.52 7.52
N VAL A 236 12.99 1.62 8.36
CA VAL A 236 11.95 0.64 8.07
C VAL A 236 10.77 0.88 9.00
N PHE A 237 9.67 1.33 8.44
CA PHE A 237 8.38 1.40 9.12
C PHE A 237 7.58 0.15 8.79
N SER A 238 6.93 -0.44 9.76
CA SER A 238 6.20 -1.68 9.53
C SER A 238 4.94 -1.80 10.38
N VAL A 239 3.96 -2.51 9.84
CA VAL A 239 2.66 -2.75 10.47
C VAL A 239 2.24 -4.21 10.32
N ARG A 240 1.16 -4.59 10.99
CA ARG A 240 0.51 -5.91 10.84
C ARG A 240 0.04 -6.14 9.41
N PRO A 241 -0.02 -7.40 8.95
CA PRO A 241 -0.61 -7.73 7.66
C PRO A 241 -2.13 -7.67 7.71
N GLY A 242 -2.79 -7.63 6.55
CA GLY A 242 -4.24 -7.83 6.47
C GLY A 242 -5.10 -6.65 6.88
N ARG A 243 -4.55 -5.42 6.91
CA ARG A 243 -5.31 -4.18 7.22
C ARG A 243 -5.98 -4.24 8.57
N GLN A 244 -5.23 -4.57 9.60
CA GLN A 244 -5.69 -4.74 10.99
C GLN A 244 -5.35 -3.54 11.86
N ASP A 245 -6.10 -3.39 12.95
CA ASP A 245 -5.72 -2.50 14.04
C ASP A 245 -4.42 -3.01 14.67
N GLY A 246 -3.52 -2.08 14.96
CA GLY A 246 -2.27 -2.45 15.59
C GLY A 246 -1.24 -1.33 15.63
N PRO A 247 -0.01 -1.70 16.02
CA PRO A 247 1.10 -0.76 16.10
C PRO A 247 1.74 -0.52 14.74
N MET A 248 2.33 0.66 14.58
CA MET A 248 3.39 0.92 13.60
C MET A 248 4.72 0.93 14.34
N MET A 249 5.67 0.14 13.87
CA MET A 249 7.01 0.01 14.43
C MET A 249 8.03 0.71 13.55
N LEU A 250 9.12 1.18 14.16
CA LEU A 250 10.23 1.80 13.48
C LEU A 250 11.54 1.08 13.82
N ARG A 251 12.27 0.70 12.78
CA ARG A 251 13.65 0.15 12.85
C ARG A 251 14.53 0.90 11.86
N ARG A 252 15.84 0.79 12.04
CA ARG A 252 16.82 1.21 11.05
C ARG A 252 17.92 0.18 10.91
N VAL A 253 18.59 0.21 9.78
CA VAL A 253 19.74 -0.63 9.51
C VAL A 253 20.71 0.13 8.58
N PHE A 254 22.01 -0.09 8.69
CA PHE A 254 22.95 0.41 7.70
C PHE A 254 22.65 -0.18 6.33
N TRP A 255 22.74 0.61 5.27
CA TRP A 255 22.32 0.20 3.94
C TRP A 255 23.05 -1.08 3.45
N ASP A 256 24.33 -1.27 3.82
CA ASP A 256 25.13 -2.45 3.47
C ASP A 256 24.90 -3.66 4.40
N ARG A 257 24.04 -3.50 5.41
CA ARG A 257 23.71 -4.52 6.42
C ARG A 257 22.26 -5.02 6.35
N MET A 258 21.51 -4.66 5.32
CA MET A 258 20.09 -5.02 5.22
C MET A 258 19.81 -6.52 5.27
N PHE A 259 20.77 -7.35 4.87
CA PHE A 259 20.63 -8.80 4.87
C PHE A 259 21.11 -9.47 6.17
N TYR A 260 21.39 -8.71 7.22
CA TYR A 260 21.82 -9.18 8.53
C TYR A 260 20.77 -8.80 9.57
N PRO A 261 19.91 -9.76 10.03
CA PRO A 261 18.78 -9.45 10.93
C PRO A 261 19.23 -8.83 12.25
N GLU A 262 20.40 -9.23 12.77
CA GLU A 262 21.01 -8.70 13.99
C GLU A 262 21.49 -7.25 13.88
N SER A 263 21.58 -6.71 12.66
CA SER A 263 21.99 -5.32 12.42
C SER A 263 20.84 -4.32 12.48
N TYR A 264 19.59 -4.79 12.60
CA TYR A 264 18.43 -3.91 12.70
C TYR A 264 18.29 -3.35 14.12
N GLU A 265 18.38 -2.04 14.24
CA GLU A 265 18.15 -1.31 15.48
C GLU A 265 16.69 -0.89 15.60
N GLY A 266 16.03 -1.27 16.70
CA GLY A 266 14.69 -0.80 17.00
C GLY A 266 14.69 0.61 17.61
N TRP A 267 13.68 1.41 17.31
CA TRP A 267 13.35 2.65 18.02
C TRP A 267 12.39 2.33 19.17
N GLY A 268 12.84 2.58 20.40
CA GLY A 268 12.08 2.14 21.56
C GLY A 268 12.19 3.04 22.78
N TRP A 269 11.18 2.95 23.65
CA TRP A 269 11.08 3.62 24.94
C TRP A 269 11.58 2.72 26.07
N ASN A 270 12.46 3.20 26.92
CA ASN A 270 13.03 2.42 28.05
C ASN A 270 12.41 2.76 29.41
N GLY A 271 11.27 3.46 29.44
CA GLY A 271 10.63 3.96 30.66
C GLY A 271 10.96 5.41 30.98
N SER A 272 11.98 6.02 30.36
CA SER A 272 12.38 7.41 30.58
C SER A 272 12.71 8.18 29.30
N THR A 273 13.36 7.54 28.32
CA THR A 273 13.76 8.18 27.07
C THR A 273 13.56 7.24 25.88
N TRP A 274 13.32 7.82 24.73
CA TRP A 274 13.38 7.13 23.44
C TRP A 274 14.85 6.96 22.99
N GLY A 275 15.14 5.91 22.23
CA GLY A 275 16.47 5.69 21.67
C GLY A 275 16.53 4.51 20.70
N TRP A 276 17.55 4.54 19.86
CA TRP A 276 17.92 3.47 18.95
C TRP A 276 18.61 2.31 19.67
N GLY A 277 18.60 1.11 19.04
CA GLY A 277 19.19 -0.11 19.61
C GLY A 277 18.36 -0.72 20.74
N ARG A 278 17.11 -0.36 20.87
CA ARG A 278 16.18 -0.84 21.88
C ARG A 278 15.11 -1.75 21.27
N PRO A 279 14.43 -2.59 22.07
CA PRO A 279 13.19 -3.23 21.61
C PRO A 279 12.21 -2.19 21.10
N CYS A 280 11.61 -2.43 19.93
CA CYS A 280 10.69 -1.49 19.32
C CYS A 280 9.51 -1.19 20.23
N THR A 281 9.19 0.11 20.37
CA THR A 281 7.94 0.58 20.97
C THR A 281 7.09 1.21 19.85
N PRO A 282 5.76 1.02 19.84
CA PRO A 282 4.90 1.64 18.83
C PRO A 282 5.11 3.15 18.72
N ILE A 283 5.39 3.64 17.51
CA ILE A 283 5.43 5.08 17.22
C ILE A 283 4.06 5.65 16.93
N LEU A 284 3.17 4.83 16.40
CA LEU A 284 1.76 5.10 16.16
C LEU A 284 0.95 3.83 16.44
N THR A 285 -0.33 4.02 16.76
CA THR A 285 -1.34 2.96 16.81
C THR A 285 -2.54 3.37 15.98
N GLY A 286 -3.13 2.43 15.26
CA GLY A 286 -4.26 2.69 14.37
C GLY A 286 -4.61 1.48 13.51
N SER A 287 -5.41 1.69 12.50
CA SER A 287 -5.79 0.68 11.52
C SER A 287 -5.13 1.02 10.19
N PHE A 288 -4.00 0.38 9.92
CA PHE A 288 -3.13 0.71 8.81
C PHE A 288 -3.30 -0.29 7.65
N GLY A 289 -3.62 0.24 6.47
CA GLY A 289 -3.36 -0.45 5.22
C GLY A 289 -1.99 -0.03 4.67
N GLU A 290 -1.62 -0.47 3.55
CA GLU A 290 -0.34 -0.38 2.84
C GLU A 290 0.39 0.95 3.10
N PRO A 291 1.41 1.00 3.99
CA PRO A 291 2.11 2.22 4.34
C PRO A 291 3.12 2.60 3.26
N SER A 292 3.32 3.90 3.09
CA SER A 292 4.37 4.48 2.24
C SER A 292 5.01 5.66 2.98
N VAL A 293 6.32 5.62 3.16
CA VAL A 293 7.07 6.72 3.80
C VAL A 293 8.16 7.18 2.85
N ARG A 294 8.23 8.51 2.66
CA ARG A 294 9.29 9.15 1.84
C ARG A 294 9.83 10.39 2.56
N ARG A 295 11.13 10.61 2.40
CA ARG A 295 11.79 11.85 2.78
C ARG A 295 11.84 12.75 1.55
N LEU A 296 11.16 13.89 1.63
CA LEU A 296 11.12 14.88 0.55
C LEU A 296 12.45 15.65 0.46
N ALA A 297 12.66 16.34 -0.65
CA ALA A 297 13.90 17.08 -0.93
C ALA A 297 14.21 18.18 0.11
N ASP A 298 13.19 18.75 0.77
CA ASP A 298 13.34 19.74 1.84
C ASP A 298 13.66 19.12 3.21
N GLY A 299 13.81 17.79 3.27
CA GLY A 299 14.08 17.04 4.50
C GLY A 299 12.84 16.60 5.28
N THR A 300 11.64 17.04 4.89
CA THR A 300 10.39 16.62 5.54
C THR A 300 10.11 15.14 5.27
N TRP A 301 9.75 14.41 6.30
CA TRP A 301 9.25 13.05 6.19
C TRP A 301 7.74 13.08 6.01
N VAL A 302 7.25 12.34 5.02
CA VAL A 302 5.82 12.18 4.74
C VAL A 302 5.49 10.71 4.77
N MET A 303 4.44 10.37 5.48
CA MET A 303 3.85 9.04 5.57
C MET A 303 2.46 9.07 4.93
N SER A 304 2.14 8.09 4.13
CA SER A 304 0.80 7.83 3.60
C SER A 304 0.38 6.40 3.93
N TYR A 305 -0.90 6.18 4.13
CA TYR A 305 -1.50 4.86 4.30
C TYR A 305 -3.02 4.89 4.10
N LEU A 306 -3.61 3.73 3.87
CA LEU A 306 -5.05 3.57 3.99
C LEU A 306 -5.43 3.52 5.47
N ASN A 307 -6.21 4.48 5.96
CA ASN A 307 -6.88 4.36 7.25
C ASN A 307 -8.08 3.41 7.08
N CYS A 308 -7.95 2.18 7.56
CA CYS A 308 -8.93 1.13 7.32
C CYS A 308 -10.26 1.32 8.08
N VAL A 309 -10.29 2.23 9.07
CA VAL A 309 -11.55 2.62 9.76
C VAL A 309 -12.39 3.54 8.88
N THR A 310 -11.76 4.54 8.27
CA THR A 310 -12.46 5.55 7.45
C THR A 310 -12.52 5.19 5.98
N GLY A 311 -11.68 4.27 5.52
CA GLY A 311 -11.49 3.93 4.11
C GLY A 311 -10.77 5.03 3.32
N CYS A 312 -10.20 6.05 3.99
CA CYS A 312 -9.50 7.16 3.35
C CYS A 312 -8.00 6.88 3.19
N VAL A 313 -7.41 7.36 2.11
CA VAL A 313 -5.96 7.55 2.04
C VAL A 313 -5.65 8.84 2.81
N VAL A 314 -4.76 8.72 3.80
CA VAL A 314 -4.37 9.82 4.68
C VAL A 314 -2.86 10.04 4.63
N THR A 315 -2.41 11.24 5.00
CA THR A 315 -0.99 11.55 5.17
C THR A 315 -0.70 12.15 6.53
N ARG A 316 0.55 11.97 6.97
CA ARG A 316 1.16 12.63 8.14
C ARG A 316 2.53 13.14 7.75
N THR A 317 3.02 14.16 8.45
CA THR A 317 4.37 14.70 8.27
C THR A 317 5.15 14.70 9.56
N ALA A 318 6.48 14.64 9.46
CA ALA A 318 7.40 14.76 10.58
C ALA A 318 8.72 15.42 10.13
N GLY A 319 9.48 15.97 11.08
CA GLY A 319 10.81 16.51 10.82
C GLY A 319 11.91 15.45 10.73
N GLY A 320 11.63 14.24 11.20
CA GLY A 320 12.54 13.08 11.18
C GLY A 320 11.79 11.79 11.37
N PRO A 321 12.40 10.63 11.10
CA PRO A 321 11.73 9.33 11.15
C PRO A 321 11.31 8.96 12.58
N ASP A 322 12.07 9.40 13.56
CA ASP A 322 11.92 9.15 15.00
C ASP A 322 11.30 10.33 15.77
N GLN A 323 10.78 11.33 15.04
CA GLN A 323 10.09 12.47 15.63
C GLN A 323 8.57 12.27 15.62
N ALA A 324 7.86 13.16 16.34
CA ALA A 324 6.42 13.13 16.40
C ALA A 324 5.79 13.40 15.01
N TRP A 325 4.86 12.54 14.62
CA TRP A 325 4.08 12.69 13.41
C TRP A 325 2.85 13.56 13.66
N THR A 326 2.51 14.41 12.70
CA THR A 326 1.30 15.25 12.75
C THR A 326 0.02 14.41 12.81
N ALA A 327 -1.12 15.05 13.06
CA ALA A 327 -2.43 14.43 12.87
C ALA A 327 -2.62 14.01 11.40
N GLU A 328 -3.56 13.08 11.16
CA GLU A 328 -3.95 12.67 9.82
C GLU A 328 -4.51 13.83 9.02
N LYS A 329 -4.07 13.94 7.77
CA LYS A 329 -4.66 14.78 6.75
C LYS A 329 -5.27 13.88 5.68
N VAL A 330 -6.58 13.97 5.49
CA VAL A 330 -7.28 13.18 4.46
C VAL A 330 -6.86 13.69 3.08
N GLN A 331 -6.39 12.78 2.24
CA GLN A 331 -6.03 13.06 0.85
C GLN A 331 -7.13 12.59 -0.11
N ILE A 332 -7.61 11.35 0.05
CA ILE A 332 -8.59 10.75 -0.86
C ILE A 332 -9.63 10.00 -0.03
N THR A 333 -10.89 10.19 -0.36
CA THR A 333 -12.02 9.51 0.28
C THR A 333 -12.57 8.40 -0.61
N PRO A 334 -13.26 7.39 -0.04
CA PRO A 334 -13.93 6.36 -0.82
C PRO A 334 -15.10 6.89 -1.68
N TRP A 335 -15.52 8.14 -1.49
CA TRP A 335 -16.48 8.81 -2.36
C TRP A 335 -15.85 9.37 -3.63
N GLN A 336 -14.58 9.79 -3.55
CA GLN A 336 -13.82 10.28 -4.70
C GLN A 336 -13.33 9.10 -5.58
N GLU A 337 -12.93 8.00 -4.94
CA GLU A 337 -12.45 6.80 -5.63
C GLU A 337 -13.03 5.57 -4.92
N PRO A 338 -14.15 5.02 -5.38
CA PRO A 338 -14.73 3.81 -4.82
C PRO A 338 -13.80 2.60 -4.97
N GLY A 339 -13.60 1.85 -3.88
CA GLY A 339 -12.71 0.69 -3.89
C GLY A 339 -11.23 1.02 -3.83
N LEU A 340 -10.88 2.24 -3.45
CA LEU A 340 -9.48 2.66 -3.28
C LEU A 340 -8.76 1.89 -2.17
N TYR A 341 -7.48 1.68 -2.34
CA TYR A 341 -6.53 1.23 -1.32
C TYR A 341 -5.09 1.59 -1.72
N GLY A 342 -4.14 1.39 -0.79
CA GLY A 342 -2.79 1.88 -0.98
C GLY A 342 -2.76 3.41 -0.89
N GLY A 343 -1.88 4.04 -1.62
CA GLY A 343 -1.66 5.49 -1.59
C GLY A 343 -0.17 5.76 -1.45
N PHE A 344 0.62 5.27 -2.43
CA PHE A 344 2.07 5.27 -2.35
C PHE A 344 2.64 6.61 -2.83
N ILE A 345 3.48 7.22 -2.00
CA ILE A 345 4.09 8.53 -2.26
C ILE A 345 5.16 8.38 -3.33
N HIS A 346 5.05 9.18 -4.40
CA HIS A 346 6.10 9.26 -5.41
C HIS A 346 7.33 9.97 -4.85
N PRO A 347 8.55 9.41 -5.03
CA PRO A 347 9.78 9.97 -4.44
C PRO A 347 10.11 11.40 -4.85
N TRP A 348 9.65 11.84 -6.02
CA TRP A 348 9.83 13.22 -6.52
C TRP A 348 8.70 14.17 -6.12
N SER A 349 7.87 13.82 -5.15
CA SER A 349 6.92 14.74 -4.54
C SER A 349 7.63 15.83 -3.74
N SER A 350 6.96 16.97 -3.57
CA SER A 350 7.42 18.05 -2.71
C SER A 350 6.32 18.57 -1.77
N ARG A 351 6.67 19.49 -0.89
CA ARG A 351 5.69 20.20 -0.01
C ARG A 351 4.97 21.33 -0.70
N GLN A 352 5.26 21.62 -1.95
CA GLN A 352 4.51 22.64 -2.69
C GLN A 352 3.04 22.23 -2.80
N VAL A 353 2.19 23.23 -2.91
CA VAL A 353 0.75 23.01 -3.11
C VAL A 353 0.54 22.23 -4.41
N ASN A 354 -0.23 21.14 -4.33
CA ASN A 354 -0.52 20.26 -5.46
C ASN A 354 0.74 19.58 -6.07
N ASP A 355 1.69 19.21 -5.22
CA ASP A 355 2.90 18.50 -5.66
C ASP A 355 3.21 17.25 -4.80
N LEU A 356 2.23 16.76 -4.05
CA LEU A 356 2.26 15.44 -3.45
C LEU A 356 1.59 14.46 -4.42
N HIS A 357 2.37 13.61 -5.07
CA HIS A 357 1.89 12.63 -6.05
C HIS A 357 1.71 11.27 -5.38
N LEU A 358 0.50 10.72 -5.46
CA LEU A 358 0.11 9.45 -4.86
C LEU A 358 -0.28 8.44 -5.95
N MET A 359 0.29 7.24 -5.89
CA MET A 359 -0.14 6.10 -6.70
C MET A 359 -1.18 5.33 -5.88
N VAL A 360 -2.39 5.22 -6.40
CA VAL A 360 -3.55 4.69 -5.69
C VAL A 360 -4.12 3.53 -6.46
N SER A 361 -4.33 2.43 -5.77
CA SER A 361 -4.98 1.24 -6.32
C SER A 361 -6.49 1.35 -6.20
N THR A 362 -7.19 0.84 -7.19
CA THR A 362 -8.64 0.72 -7.19
C THR A 362 -9.02 -0.72 -7.51
N TRP A 363 -9.82 -1.33 -6.63
CA TRP A 363 -10.45 -2.61 -6.88
C TRP A 363 -11.93 -2.54 -6.51
N THR A 364 -12.78 -2.68 -7.50
CA THR A 364 -14.23 -2.74 -7.32
C THR A 364 -14.79 -4.03 -7.87
N THR A 365 -15.82 -4.54 -7.23
CA THR A 365 -16.53 -5.76 -7.63
C THR A 365 -18.02 -5.54 -7.64
N THR A 366 -18.72 -6.30 -8.49
CA THR A 366 -20.18 -6.45 -8.42
C THR A 366 -20.59 -7.25 -7.18
N PRO A 367 -21.88 -7.25 -6.77
CA PRO A 367 -22.34 -8.04 -5.62
C PRO A 367 -22.10 -9.56 -5.77
N ASP A 368 -22.01 -10.07 -7.00
CA ASP A 368 -21.65 -11.46 -7.32
C ASP A 368 -20.13 -11.66 -7.47
N ASN A 369 -19.33 -10.73 -6.96
CA ASN A 369 -17.88 -10.77 -6.86
C ASN A 369 -17.12 -10.77 -8.20
N ARG A 370 -17.71 -10.22 -9.26
CA ARG A 370 -17.00 -9.96 -10.52
C ARG A 370 -16.29 -8.62 -10.45
N SER A 371 -15.04 -8.55 -10.86
CA SER A 371 -14.29 -7.29 -10.87
C SER A 371 -14.83 -6.34 -11.95
N THR A 372 -15.02 -5.09 -11.57
CA THR A 372 -15.41 -4.00 -12.47
C THR A 372 -14.31 -2.98 -12.67
N ALA A 373 -13.32 -2.94 -11.76
CA ALA A 373 -12.11 -2.13 -11.88
C ALA A 373 -10.97 -2.80 -11.11
N TYR A 374 -9.78 -2.83 -11.70
CA TYR A 374 -8.54 -3.26 -11.04
C TYR A 374 -7.36 -2.56 -11.72
N HIS A 375 -6.98 -1.42 -11.17
CA HIS A 375 -5.98 -0.55 -11.80
C HIS A 375 -5.28 0.36 -10.79
N VAL A 376 -4.23 1.02 -11.25
CA VAL A 376 -3.50 2.07 -10.53
C VAL A 376 -3.79 3.42 -11.18
N SER A 377 -4.06 4.42 -10.35
CA SER A 377 -4.26 5.83 -10.76
C SER A 377 -3.28 6.76 -10.05
N GLN A 378 -2.94 7.87 -10.68
CA GLN A 378 -2.20 8.96 -10.08
C GLN A 378 -3.16 10.01 -9.55
N PHE A 379 -2.98 10.36 -8.27
CA PHE A 379 -3.62 11.50 -7.60
C PHE A 379 -2.59 12.54 -7.23
N VAL A 380 -3.02 13.80 -7.11
CA VAL A 380 -2.18 14.93 -6.75
C VAL A 380 -2.79 15.66 -5.56
N GLY A 381 -2.05 15.75 -4.48
CA GLY A 381 -2.45 16.41 -3.24
C GLY A 381 -1.42 17.42 -2.76
N THR A 382 -1.51 17.74 -1.48
CA THR A 382 -0.54 18.58 -0.75
C THR A 382 -0.16 17.85 0.53
N ALA A 383 1.15 17.78 0.84
CA ALA A 383 1.68 17.16 2.07
C ALA A 383 1.27 17.93 3.34
#